data_e4e426dfac7e3267efe2fdbfddd6556c
#
_entry.id   e4e426dfac7e3267efe2fdbfddd6556c
#
_cell.length_a   1.000
_cell.length_b   1.000
_cell.length_c   1.000
_cell.angle_alpha   90.00
_cell.angle_beta   90.00
_cell.angle_gamma   90.00
#
_symmetry.space_group_name_H-M   'P 1'
#
loop_
_entity.id
_entity.type
_entity.pdbx_description
1 polymer ?
#
loop_
_entity_poly.entity_id
_entity_poly.type
_entity_poly.pdbx_seq_one_letter_code
_entity_poly.pdbx_strand_id
1 'polypeptide(L)'
;DFITFARIFAYMKRILLYILTLGALASILPSCHRQSVPKPYGYFRIAIPDTAYNYFDWKGYPYSFRLSQNAYVEVHKKEGEVYWIDIQYPSINATIHCSYKRVRNNLRTLSRDAQEFLYSHSTVASAIPAQEYTDDLRHVYGLYYELHGNTATPIQFYLTDSVEHFFRGSVYCNTIPNQDSLAPIHAYLR
;
A
#
# COMPACT_ATOMS: atom_id res chain seq x y z
N ASP A 1 32.42 82.22 -12.35
CA ASP A 1 31.24 81.42 -12.52
C ASP A 1 31.46 80.10 -13.25
N PHE A 2 32.60 79.92 -13.91
CA PHE A 2 32.94 78.61 -14.55
C PHE A 2 33.22 77.50 -13.56
N ILE A 3 33.69 77.81 -12.37
CA ILE A 3 34.00 76.86 -11.29
C ILE A 3 32.73 76.29 -10.68
N THR A 4 31.65 77.05 -10.60
CA THR A 4 30.35 76.63 -10.08
C THR A 4 29.67 75.67 -11.03
N PHE A 5 29.78 75.88 -12.32
CA PHE A 5 29.20 74.98 -13.35
C PHE A 5 29.92 73.63 -13.39
N ALA A 6 31.27 73.63 -13.26
CA ALA A 6 32.04 72.39 -13.21
C ALA A 6 31.69 71.52 -11.96
N ARG A 7 31.45 72.20 -10.82
CA ARG A 7 31.04 71.51 -9.58
C ARG A 7 29.62 70.87 -9.71
N ILE A 8 28.68 71.58 -10.27
CA ILE A 8 27.34 71.10 -10.51
C ILE A 8 27.34 69.87 -11.45
N PHE A 9 28.16 69.95 -12.52
CA PHE A 9 28.29 68.87 -13.48
C PHE A 9 28.93 67.60 -12.86
N ALA A 10 29.91 67.76 -11.98
CA ALA A 10 30.55 66.69 -11.24
C ALA A 10 29.55 66.02 -10.23
N TYR A 11 28.68 66.84 -9.62
CA TYR A 11 27.69 66.37 -8.70
C TYR A 11 26.59 65.57 -9.41
N MET A 12 26.16 66.07 -10.56
CA MET A 12 25.17 65.32 -11.41
C MET A 12 25.73 63.98 -11.89
N LYS A 13 27.00 63.92 -12.31
CA LYS A 13 27.64 62.62 -12.67
C LYS A 13 27.67 61.63 -11.52
N ARG A 14 27.93 62.08 -10.31
CA ARG A 14 27.92 61.20 -9.11
C ARG A 14 26.54 60.71 -8.80
N ILE A 15 25.52 61.55 -8.88
CA ILE A 15 24.12 61.14 -8.65
C ILE A 15 23.69 60.15 -9.71
N LEU A 16 24.02 60.37 -10.98
CA LEU A 16 23.70 59.42 -12.05
C LEU A 16 24.40 58.08 -11.85
N LEU A 17 25.65 58.07 -11.37
CA LEU A 17 26.38 56.84 -11.05
C LEU A 17 25.72 56.06 -9.89
N TYR A 18 25.26 56.76 -8.84
CA TYR A 18 24.56 56.15 -7.73
C TYR A 18 23.20 55.56 -8.16
N ILE A 19 22.46 56.22 -9.03
CA ILE A 19 21.21 55.71 -9.57
C ILE A 19 21.44 54.46 -10.42
N LEU A 20 22.49 54.47 -11.24
CA LEU A 20 22.86 53.32 -12.07
C LEU A 20 23.32 52.11 -11.24
N THR A 21 24.11 52.34 -10.20
CA THR A 21 24.57 51.28 -9.30
C THR A 21 23.43 50.72 -8.46
N LEU A 22 22.50 51.58 -8.00
CA LEU A 22 21.32 51.13 -7.26
C LEU A 22 20.35 50.32 -8.15
N GLY A 23 20.19 50.74 -9.40
CA GLY A 23 19.41 50.01 -10.41
C GLY A 23 20.01 48.63 -10.77
N ALA A 24 21.32 48.56 -10.92
CA ALA A 24 22.05 47.30 -11.14
C ALA A 24 21.97 46.36 -9.93
N LEU A 25 22.01 46.92 -8.70
CA LEU A 25 21.86 46.09 -7.48
C LEU A 25 20.45 45.55 -7.31
N ALA A 26 19.43 46.31 -7.69
CA ALA A 26 18.04 45.89 -7.65
C ALA A 26 17.72 44.76 -8.67
N SER A 27 18.44 44.69 -9.79
CA SER A 27 18.27 43.65 -10.81
C SER A 27 18.91 42.30 -10.45
N ILE A 28 19.78 42.26 -9.42
CA ILE A 28 20.45 41.03 -8.95
C ILE A 28 19.60 40.28 -7.88
N LEU A 29 18.50 40.89 -7.40
CA LEU A 29 17.60 40.18 -6.48
C LEU A 29 16.97 39.00 -7.23
N PRO A 30 17.40 37.77 -6.98
CA PRO A 30 16.76 36.62 -7.61
C PRO A 30 15.31 36.58 -7.13
N SER A 31 14.40 36.90 -8.05
CA SER A 31 12.99 36.55 -7.86
C SER A 31 12.93 35.05 -7.71
N CYS A 32 12.90 34.56 -6.46
CA CYS A 32 12.57 33.19 -6.17
C CYS A 32 11.16 32.91 -6.70
N HIS A 33 11.05 32.55 -7.96
CA HIS A 33 9.89 31.86 -8.47
C HIS A 33 9.88 30.51 -7.78
N ARG A 34 9.27 30.43 -6.60
CA ARG A 34 8.79 29.16 -6.07
C ARG A 34 7.79 28.65 -7.10
N GLN A 35 8.24 27.77 -7.98
CA GLN A 35 7.32 26.93 -8.74
C GLN A 35 6.40 26.31 -7.71
N SER A 36 5.12 26.68 -7.76
CA SER A 36 4.08 26.02 -7.01
C SER A 36 4.03 24.57 -7.49
N VAL A 37 4.75 23.67 -6.82
CA VAL A 37 4.60 22.25 -7.06
C VAL A 37 3.17 21.93 -6.66
N PRO A 38 2.33 21.38 -7.56
CA PRO A 38 0.99 20.93 -7.18
C PRO A 38 1.15 20.02 -5.95
N LYS A 39 0.47 20.37 -4.86
CA LYS A 39 0.45 19.49 -3.68
C LYS A 39 -0.11 18.14 -4.16
N PRO A 40 0.52 17.00 -3.79
CA PRO A 40 -0.05 15.71 -4.09
C PRO A 40 -1.49 15.68 -3.58
N TYR A 41 -2.37 15.05 -4.35
CA TYR A 41 -3.77 14.90 -3.95
C TYR A 41 -3.81 14.36 -2.52
N GLY A 42 -4.52 15.07 -1.63
CA GLY A 42 -4.77 14.57 -0.28
C GLY A 42 -5.62 13.31 -0.40
N TYR A 43 -5.07 12.17 0.02
CA TYR A 43 -5.85 10.94 0.07
C TYR A 43 -6.88 11.05 1.19
N PHE A 44 -8.09 10.55 0.93
CA PHE A 44 -9.12 10.47 1.96
C PHE A 44 -8.60 9.61 3.13
N ARG A 45 -8.75 10.11 4.34
CA ARG A 45 -8.43 9.32 5.53
C ARG A 45 -9.39 8.14 5.61
N ILE A 46 -8.89 6.94 5.44
CA ILE A 46 -9.67 5.72 5.63
C ILE A 46 -9.85 5.54 7.13
N ALA A 47 -11.10 5.51 7.59
CA ALA A 47 -11.42 5.20 8.98
C ALA A 47 -11.20 3.69 9.18
N ILE A 48 -10.23 3.34 10.03
CA ILE A 48 -9.97 1.96 10.41
C ILE A 48 -10.99 1.57 11.48
N PRO A 49 -11.77 0.50 11.27
CA PRO A 49 -12.76 0.03 12.25
C PRO A 49 -12.09 -0.62 13.47
N ASP A 50 -12.85 -0.78 14.56
CA ASP A 50 -12.38 -1.49 15.75
C ASP A 50 -12.05 -2.96 15.47
N THR A 51 -11.09 -3.50 16.24
CA THR A 51 -10.57 -4.87 16.09
C THR A 51 -11.33 -5.90 16.94
N ALA A 52 -12.64 -5.89 16.90
CA ALA A 52 -13.46 -6.92 17.54
C ALA A 52 -13.64 -8.11 16.57
N TYR A 53 -13.62 -9.33 17.12
CA TYR A 53 -13.67 -10.56 16.33
C TYR A 53 -14.81 -11.48 16.79
N ASN A 54 -15.45 -12.14 15.83
CA ASN A 54 -16.30 -13.30 16.00
C ASN A 54 -15.55 -14.57 15.62
N TYR A 55 -16.07 -15.73 15.95
CA TYR A 55 -15.48 -17.00 15.54
C TYR A 55 -16.21 -17.52 14.31
N PHE A 56 -15.48 -17.79 13.22
CA PHE A 56 -15.98 -18.51 12.06
C PHE A 56 -15.73 -20.00 12.29
N ASP A 57 -16.80 -20.73 12.55
CA ASP A 57 -16.79 -22.18 12.76
C ASP A 57 -18.10 -22.77 12.18
N TRP A 58 -18.18 -22.77 10.85
CA TRP A 58 -19.38 -23.29 10.19
C TRP A 58 -19.35 -24.80 10.06
N LYS A 59 -20.44 -25.42 10.44
CA LYS A 59 -20.58 -26.88 10.35
C LYS A 59 -20.34 -27.35 8.91
N GLY A 60 -19.40 -28.29 8.76
CA GLY A 60 -19.02 -28.88 7.48
C GLY A 60 -17.82 -28.20 6.79
N TYR A 61 -17.31 -27.07 7.31
CA TYR A 61 -16.05 -26.50 6.83
C TYR A 61 -14.85 -27.15 7.53
N PRO A 62 -13.77 -27.46 6.79
CA PRO A 62 -12.58 -28.13 7.35
C PRO A 62 -11.60 -27.16 8.04
N TYR A 63 -12.01 -25.93 8.28
CA TYR A 63 -11.21 -24.90 8.94
C TYR A 63 -12.08 -23.95 9.74
N SER A 64 -11.48 -23.29 10.72
CA SER A 64 -12.08 -22.23 11.53
C SER A 64 -11.08 -21.11 11.78
N PHE A 65 -11.55 -19.90 12.00
CA PHE A 65 -10.70 -18.73 12.27
C PHE A 65 -11.48 -17.62 12.99
N ARG A 66 -10.76 -16.62 13.46
CA ARG A 66 -11.38 -15.40 14.01
C ARG A 66 -11.68 -14.42 12.87
N LEU A 67 -12.95 -14.11 12.69
CA LEU A 67 -13.47 -13.18 11.69
C LEU A 67 -13.70 -11.81 12.33
N SER A 68 -13.19 -10.74 11.75
CA SER A 68 -13.51 -9.38 12.18
C SER A 68 -15.02 -9.14 12.14
N GLN A 69 -15.57 -8.42 13.15
CA GLN A 69 -16.98 -8.03 13.17
C GLN A 69 -17.36 -7.07 12.03
N ASN A 70 -16.36 -6.42 11.42
CA ASN A 70 -16.53 -5.51 10.29
C ASN A 70 -16.46 -6.22 8.93
N ALA A 71 -16.38 -7.56 8.95
CA ALA A 71 -16.33 -8.39 7.76
C ALA A 71 -17.47 -9.40 7.74
N TYR A 72 -17.83 -9.84 6.54
CA TYR A 72 -18.75 -10.97 6.35
C TYR A 72 -18.18 -11.94 5.33
N VAL A 73 -18.67 -13.19 5.38
CA VAL A 73 -18.22 -14.27 4.49
C VAL A 73 -19.23 -14.49 3.38
N GLU A 74 -18.74 -14.54 2.16
CA GLU A 74 -19.44 -14.97 0.95
C GLU A 74 -18.91 -16.33 0.51
N VAL A 75 -19.82 -17.28 0.23
CA VAL A 75 -19.45 -18.64 -0.19
C VAL A 75 -19.45 -18.75 -1.69
N HIS A 76 -18.39 -19.34 -2.25
CA HIS A 76 -18.37 -19.69 -3.66
C HIS A 76 -19.33 -20.87 -3.94
N LYS A 77 -20.14 -20.70 -4.98
CA LYS A 77 -21.14 -21.73 -5.39
C LYS A 77 -20.75 -22.43 -6.70
N LYS A 78 -19.53 -22.18 -7.16
CA LYS A 78 -19.05 -22.75 -8.41
C LYS A 78 -18.59 -24.19 -8.23
N GLU A 79 -18.88 -25.03 -9.20
CA GLU A 79 -18.43 -26.42 -9.21
C GLU A 79 -16.90 -26.51 -9.16
N GLY A 80 -16.38 -27.36 -8.28
CA GLY A 80 -14.94 -27.52 -8.04
C GLY A 80 -14.34 -26.55 -7.01
N GLU A 81 -15.06 -25.50 -6.59
CA GLU A 81 -14.62 -24.53 -5.58
C GLU A 81 -15.22 -24.85 -4.20
N VAL A 82 -15.07 -26.09 -3.77
CA VAL A 82 -15.61 -26.55 -2.47
C VAL A 82 -14.83 -25.91 -1.32
N TYR A 83 -15.57 -25.32 -0.36
CA TYR A 83 -15.03 -24.58 0.80
C TYR A 83 -14.22 -23.30 0.44
N TRP A 84 -14.38 -22.77 -0.77
CA TRP A 84 -13.84 -21.47 -1.09
C TRP A 84 -14.78 -20.38 -0.58
N ILE A 85 -14.18 -19.32 -0.04
CA ILE A 85 -14.91 -18.19 0.52
C ILE A 85 -14.23 -16.88 0.17
N ASP A 86 -15.03 -15.82 0.13
CA ASP A 86 -14.54 -14.44 0.11
C ASP A 86 -14.88 -13.78 1.44
N ILE A 87 -13.89 -13.18 2.07
CA ILE A 87 -14.09 -12.36 3.28
C ILE A 87 -14.12 -10.90 2.85
N GLN A 88 -15.31 -10.32 2.92
CA GLN A 88 -15.59 -8.95 2.47
C GLN A 88 -15.43 -7.96 3.61
N TYR A 89 -14.67 -6.89 3.38
CA TYR A 89 -14.51 -5.75 4.27
C TYR A 89 -15.07 -4.47 3.63
N PRO A 90 -16.38 -4.20 3.70
CA PRO A 90 -17.02 -3.08 2.98
C PRO A 90 -16.49 -1.72 3.40
N SER A 91 -16.20 -1.53 4.69
CA SER A 91 -15.73 -0.25 5.26
C SER A 91 -14.39 0.22 4.71
N ILE A 92 -13.55 -0.71 4.26
CA ILE A 92 -12.22 -0.43 3.71
C ILE A 92 -12.08 -0.85 2.24
N ASN A 93 -13.20 -1.26 1.61
CA ASN A 93 -13.25 -1.70 0.22
C ASN A 93 -12.18 -2.76 -0.12
N ALA A 94 -12.06 -3.76 0.75
CA ALA A 94 -11.11 -4.86 0.59
C ALA A 94 -11.82 -6.21 0.64
N THR A 95 -11.26 -7.18 -0.06
CA THR A 95 -11.74 -8.58 -0.10
C THR A 95 -10.57 -9.51 0.10
N ILE A 96 -10.72 -10.53 0.95
CA ILE A 96 -9.77 -11.65 1.04
C ILE A 96 -10.36 -12.83 0.30
N HIS A 97 -9.83 -13.14 -0.87
CA HIS A 97 -10.21 -14.34 -1.62
C HIS A 97 -9.51 -15.56 -1.04
N CYS A 98 -10.28 -16.48 -0.52
CA CYS A 98 -9.78 -17.68 0.14
C CYS A 98 -10.12 -18.93 -0.67
N SER A 99 -9.13 -19.76 -0.92
CA SER A 99 -9.27 -21.05 -1.57
C SER A 99 -8.81 -22.18 -0.67
N TYR A 100 -9.51 -23.30 -0.74
CA TYR A 100 -9.18 -24.51 0.00
C TYR A 100 -8.88 -25.66 -0.95
N LYS A 101 -7.86 -26.44 -0.65
CA LYS A 101 -7.54 -27.69 -1.34
C LYS A 101 -7.20 -28.79 -0.33
N ARG A 102 -7.66 -29.99 -0.60
CA ARG A 102 -7.25 -31.16 0.19
C ARG A 102 -5.85 -31.59 -0.25
N VAL A 103 -4.96 -31.80 0.71
CA VAL A 103 -3.63 -32.36 0.46
C VAL A 103 -3.80 -33.87 0.18
N ARG A 104 -3.16 -34.35 -0.88
CA ARG A 104 -3.13 -35.77 -1.30
C ARG A 104 -1.71 -36.15 -1.71
N ASN A 105 -0.78 -36.11 -0.76
CA ASN A 105 0.67 -36.30 -0.99
C ASN A 105 1.26 -35.26 -2.00
N ASN A 106 0.59 -34.13 -2.18
CA ASN A 106 0.95 -33.10 -3.17
C ASN A 106 1.22 -31.73 -2.53
N LEU A 107 1.50 -31.66 -1.23
CA LEU A 107 1.74 -30.40 -0.51
C LEU A 107 2.81 -29.54 -1.20
N ARG A 108 3.92 -30.17 -1.61
CA ARG A 108 4.99 -29.47 -2.31
C ARG A 108 4.53 -28.80 -3.60
N THR A 109 3.64 -29.46 -4.35
CA THR A 109 3.03 -28.88 -5.55
C THR A 109 2.12 -27.71 -5.20
N LEU A 110 1.23 -27.87 -4.20
CA LEU A 110 0.33 -26.80 -3.76
C LEU A 110 1.08 -25.57 -3.27
N SER A 111 2.17 -25.77 -2.51
CA SER A 111 3.02 -24.65 -2.04
C SER A 111 3.74 -23.97 -3.19
N ARG A 112 4.25 -24.73 -4.16
CA ARG A 112 4.89 -24.16 -5.36
C ARG A 112 3.87 -23.38 -6.19
N ASP A 113 2.69 -23.93 -6.46
CA ASP A 113 1.63 -23.25 -7.21
C ASP A 113 1.21 -21.94 -6.52
N ALA A 114 1.16 -21.91 -5.18
CA ALA A 114 0.88 -20.71 -4.41
C ALA A 114 1.98 -19.64 -4.59
N GLN A 115 3.25 -20.05 -4.64
CA GLN A 115 4.37 -19.16 -4.88
C GLN A 115 4.42 -18.67 -6.35
N GLU A 116 4.17 -19.55 -7.32
CA GLU A 116 4.10 -19.16 -8.74
C GLU A 116 2.99 -18.13 -8.96
N PHE A 117 1.84 -18.32 -8.32
CA PHE A 117 0.76 -17.35 -8.38
C PHE A 117 1.14 -16.01 -7.72
N LEU A 118 1.82 -16.04 -6.57
CA LEU A 118 2.37 -14.84 -5.93
C LEU A 118 3.28 -14.07 -6.88
N TYR A 119 4.25 -14.76 -7.50
CA TYR A 119 5.22 -14.13 -8.39
C TYR A 119 4.62 -13.65 -9.72
N SER A 120 3.55 -14.25 -10.20
CA SER A 120 2.85 -13.76 -11.40
C SER A 120 2.23 -12.37 -11.19
N HIS A 121 1.91 -11.99 -9.95
CA HIS A 121 1.42 -10.65 -9.57
C HIS A 121 2.54 -9.70 -9.13
N SER A 122 3.78 -10.17 -9.08
CA SER A 122 4.91 -9.42 -8.52
C SER A 122 5.56 -8.41 -9.46
N THR A 123 5.14 -8.33 -10.72
CA THR A 123 5.75 -7.43 -11.73
C THR A 123 5.73 -5.96 -11.33
N VAL A 124 4.83 -5.57 -10.42
CA VAL A 124 4.70 -4.20 -9.88
C VAL A 124 5.17 -4.09 -8.43
N ALA A 125 5.58 -5.19 -7.80
CA ALA A 125 6.08 -5.18 -6.43
C ALA A 125 7.56 -4.79 -6.40
N SER A 126 7.93 -3.88 -5.48
CA SER A 126 9.32 -3.47 -5.24
C SER A 126 10.08 -4.41 -4.30
N ALA A 127 9.35 -5.11 -3.42
CA ALA A 127 9.86 -6.13 -2.51
C ALA A 127 8.74 -7.09 -2.09
N ILE A 128 9.10 -8.33 -1.75
CA ILE A 128 8.17 -9.38 -1.30
C ILE A 128 8.77 -10.09 -0.09
N PRO A 129 8.82 -9.46 1.09
CA PRO A 129 9.22 -10.15 2.30
C PRO A 129 8.26 -11.29 2.61
N ALA A 130 8.82 -12.41 3.06
CA ALA A 130 8.09 -13.59 3.50
C ALA A 130 8.30 -13.79 5.02
N GLN A 131 7.25 -14.19 5.70
CA GLN A 131 7.29 -14.55 7.12
C GLN A 131 6.70 -15.94 7.30
N GLU A 132 7.42 -16.80 8.02
CA GLU A 132 6.92 -18.11 8.41
C GLU A 132 5.96 -17.98 9.59
N TYR A 133 4.90 -18.78 9.55
CA TYR A 133 3.96 -18.96 10.64
C TYR A 133 4.01 -20.41 11.10
N THR A 134 4.17 -20.62 12.41
CA THR A 134 4.21 -21.95 13.03
C THR A 134 3.41 -21.94 14.32
N ASP A 135 2.42 -22.83 14.40
CA ASP A 135 1.64 -23.11 15.61
C ASP A 135 1.59 -24.63 15.81
N ASP A 136 2.54 -25.16 16.56
CA ASP A 136 2.66 -26.60 16.82
C ASP A 136 1.48 -27.16 17.62
N LEU A 137 0.85 -26.34 18.46
CA LEU A 137 -0.29 -26.76 19.29
C LEU A 137 -1.54 -27.03 18.44
N ARG A 138 -1.71 -26.25 17.38
CA ARG A 138 -2.84 -26.38 16.45
C ARG A 138 -2.48 -27.12 15.17
N HIS A 139 -1.22 -27.49 15.01
CA HIS A 139 -0.66 -28.05 13.78
C HIS A 139 -0.94 -27.17 12.56
N VAL A 140 -0.71 -25.87 12.69
CA VAL A 140 -0.89 -24.90 11.61
C VAL A 140 0.45 -24.28 11.24
N TYR A 141 0.82 -24.47 9.98
CA TYR A 141 2.08 -23.98 9.40
C TYR A 141 1.78 -23.19 8.13
N GLY A 142 2.63 -22.23 7.79
CA GLY A 142 2.39 -21.51 6.55
C GLY A 142 3.38 -20.41 6.26
N LEU A 143 3.12 -19.69 5.20
CA LEU A 143 3.88 -18.52 4.79
C LEU A 143 2.92 -17.34 4.56
N TYR A 144 3.35 -16.20 5.04
CA TYR A 144 2.72 -14.91 4.86
C TYR A 144 3.65 -14.02 4.05
N TYR A 145 3.12 -13.39 3.01
CA TYR A 145 3.86 -12.51 2.11
C TYR A 145 3.26 -11.11 2.10
N GLU A 146 4.12 -10.11 2.24
CA GLU A 146 3.74 -8.71 2.01
C GLU A 146 4.33 -8.25 0.68
N LEU A 147 3.48 -7.75 -0.23
CA LEU A 147 3.91 -7.19 -1.50
C LEU A 147 3.97 -5.66 -1.37
N HIS A 148 5.19 -5.14 -1.31
CA HIS A 148 5.42 -3.70 -1.27
C HIS A 148 5.35 -3.10 -2.68
N GLY A 149 4.84 -1.89 -2.80
CA GLY A 149 4.68 -1.17 -4.07
C GLY A 149 3.21 -0.91 -4.42
N ASN A 150 2.98 -0.53 -5.66
CA ASN A 150 1.63 -0.21 -6.15
C ASN A 150 0.90 -1.48 -6.62
N THR A 151 0.70 -2.42 -5.71
CA THR A 151 0.01 -3.68 -5.97
C THR A 151 -1.43 -3.67 -5.46
N ALA A 152 -2.34 -4.27 -6.22
CA ALA A 152 -3.73 -4.49 -5.78
C ALA A 152 -3.85 -5.64 -4.76
N THR A 153 -2.83 -6.50 -4.66
CA THR A 153 -2.79 -7.66 -3.77
C THR A 153 -1.64 -7.54 -2.77
N PRO A 154 -1.78 -6.67 -1.76
CA PRO A 154 -0.67 -6.36 -0.86
C PRO A 154 -0.29 -7.50 0.07
N ILE A 155 -1.21 -8.42 0.34
CA ILE A 155 -1.01 -9.54 1.27
C ILE A 155 -1.44 -10.84 0.60
N GLN A 156 -0.61 -11.85 0.67
CA GLN A 156 -0.94 -13.21 0.30
C GLN A 156 -0.40 -14.18 1.35
N PHE A 157 -1.10 -15.27 1.59
CA PHE A 157 -0.67 -16.28 2.54
C PHE A 157 -1.19 -17.67 2.16
N TYR A 158 -0.55 -18.68 2.69
CA TYR A 158 -1.14 -20.01 2.77
C TYR A 158 -0.89 -20.63 4.14
N LEU A 159 -1.80 -21.50 4.56
CA LEU A 159 -1.75 -22.25 5.79
C LEU A 159 -2.02 -23.72 5.48
N THR A 160 -1.40 -24.63 6.25
CA THR A 160 -1.54 -26.06 6.10
C THR A 160 -1.30 -26.76 7.43
N ASP A 161 -1.93 -27.91 7.62
CA ASP A 161 -1.58 -28.85 8.69
C ASP A 161 -0.49 -29.85 8.25
N SER A 162 0.04 -29.68 7.04
CA SER A 162 1.01 -30.52 6.36
C SER A 162 0.52 -31.91 5.95
N VAL A 163 -0.70 -32.30 6.30
CA VAL A 163 -1.24 -33.67 6.11
C VAL A 163 -2.45 -33.69 5.18
N GLU A 164 -3.52 -32.94 5.52
CA GLU A 164 -4.79 -33.00 4.79
C GLU A 164 -5.29 -31.68 4.26
N HIS A 165 -4.91 -30.56 4.87
CA HIS A 165 -5.52 -29.27 4.63
C HIS A 165 -4.53 -28.26 4.05
N PHE A 166 -4.94 -27.57 2.99
CA PHE A 166 -4.22 -26.46 2.41
C PHE A 166 -5.20 -25.31 2.17
N PHE A 167 -5.00 -24.19 2.87
CA PHE A 167 -5.81 -22.99 2.78
C PHE A 167 -4.96 -21.82 2.31
N ARG A 168 -5.40 -21.11 1.29
CA ARG A 168 -4.69 -19.96 0.75
C ARG A 168 -5.60 -18.75 0.74
N GLY A 169 -5.03 -17.57 1.09
CA GLY A 169 -5.73 -16.30 1.01
C GLY A 169 -4.93 -15.27 0.22
N SER A 170 -5.65 -14.38 -0.45
CA SER A 170 -5.12 -13.22 -1.16
C SER A 170 -5.98 -12.02 -0.84
N VAL A 171 -5.38 -10.98 -0.28
CA VAL A 171 -6.06 -9.70 0.00
C VAL A 171 -6.08 -8.86 -1.25
N TYR A 172 -7.25 -8.38 -1.64
CA TYR A 172 -7.45 -7.42 -2.72
C TYR A 172 -8.02 -6.12 -2.17
N CYS A 173 -7.36 -5.00 -2.51
CA CYS A 173 -7.91 -3.67 -2.27
C CYS A 173 -8.58 -3.19 -3.56
N ASN A 174 -9.91 -3.03 -3.54
CA ASN A 174 -10.71 -2.63 -4.71
C ASN A 174 -10.60 -1.11 -4.96
N THR A 175 -9.39 -0.58 -4.97
CA THR A 175 -9.05 0.82 -5.22
C THR A 175 -7.84 0.91 -6.11
N ILE A 176 -7.58 2.10 -6.67
CA ILE A 176 -6.35 2.32 -7.44
C ILE A 176 -5.15 2.05 -6.53
N PRO A 177 -4.24 1.14 -6.90
CA PRO A 177 -3.10 0.80 -6.07
C PRO A 177 -2.20 2.00 -5.84
N ASN A 178 -2.05 2.37 -4.57
CA ASN A 178 -1.12 3.40 -4.12
C ASN A 178 -0.63 3.03 -2.72
N GLN A 179 0.65 2.78 -2.58
CA GLN A 179 1.25 2.28 -1.35
C GLN A 179 0.97 3.18 -0.15
N ASP A 180 1.08 4.49 -0.30
CA ASP A 180 0.92 5.44 0.81
C ASP A 180 -0.53 5.54 1.28
N SER A 181 -1.49 5.53 0.35
CA SER A 181 -2.91 5.60 0.67
C SER A 181 -3.45 4.29 1.26
N LEU A 182 -2.88 3.15 0.88
CA LEU A 182 -3.29 1.83 1.36
C LEU A 182 -2.56 1.37 2.64
N ALA A 183 -1.52 2.07 3.09
CA ALA A 183 -0.76 1.72 4.28
C ALA A 183 -1.63 1.49 5.54
N PRO A 184 -2.68 2.28 5.84
CA PRO A 184 -3.57 2.01 6.97
C PRO A 184 -4.37 0.71 6.82
N ILE A 185 -4.81 0.38 5.61
CA ILE A 185 -5.53 -0.88 5.31
C ILE A 185 -4.60 -2.08 5.50
N HIS A 186 -3.36 -1.97 4.99
CA HIS A 186 -2.35 -3.02 5.16
C HIS A 186 -2.08 -3.29 6.64
N ALA A 187 -1.92 -2.23 7.45
CA ALA A 187 -1.69 -2.36 8.88
C ALA A 187 -2.88 -2.98 9.63
N TYR A 188 -4.11 -2.76 9.16
CA TYR A 188 -5.33 -3.34 9.75
C TYR A 188 -5.53 -4.82 9.39
N LEU A 189 -5.18 -5.21 8.17
CA LEU A 189 -5.38 -6.57 7.65
C LEU A 189 -4.19 -7.52 7.95
N ARG A 190 -3.10 -6.99 8.48
CA ARG A 190 -1.92 -7.71 8.96
C ARG A 190 -2.15 -8.31 10.34
#